data_5a73cda1559591934325bc88dd4d6b07
#
_entry.id   5a73cda1559591934325bc88dd4d6b07
#
_cell.length_a   1.000
_cell.length_b   1.000
_cell.length_c   1.000
_cell.angle_alpha   90.00
_cell.angle_beta   90.00
_cell.angle_gamma   90.00
#
_symmetry.space_group_name_H-M   'P 1'
#
loop_
_entity.id
_entity.type
_entity.pdbx_description
1 polymer ?
#
loop_
_entity_poly.entity_id
_entity_poly.type
_entity_poly.pdbx_seq_one_letter_code
_entity_poly.pdbx_strand_id
1 'polypeptide(L)'
;LGITGDLFAKTCIIVDKIDKLSPEVIDEQLTELGHDSKVISTIQSTLGLKHLNSLKKVLKPDSAALSELTQLFEAIDAYGISNWVEFDASIVRGLAYYTGSVFEVNDRKGKFRAICGGGRYDKLLSTLGGKDLPATGFGFGDMVIMELLKDKGLIPHLLSGVEDVVIALDPNLKNIAVK
;
A
#
# COMPACT_ATOMS: atom_id res chain seq x y z
N LEU A 1 -0.66 -21.64 1.66
CA LEU A 1 0.27 -22.11 0.62
C LEU A 1 1.63 -22.53 1.18
N GLY A 2 1.96 -22.16 2.45
CA GLY A 2 3.24 -22.51 3.07
C GLY A 2 4.45 -21.73 2.53
N ILE A 3 4.23 -20.65 1.78
CA ILE A 3 5.29 -19.78 1.28
C ILE A 3 5.80 -18.92 2.44
N THR A 4 7.08 -19.01 2.76
CA THR A 4 7.70 -18.33 3.93
C THR A 4 9.06 -17.74 3.56
N GLY A 5 9.59 -16.87 4.44
CA GLY A 5 10.94 -16.32 4.33
C GLY A 5 11.16 -15.49 3.08
N ASP A 6 12.33 -15.63 2.48
CA ASP A 6 12.75 -14.87 1.28
C ASP A 6 11.85 -15.14 0.07
N LEU A 7 11.37 -16.37 -0.09
CA LEU A 7 10.45 -16.74 -1.16
C LEU A 7 9.12 -15.98 -1.03
N PHE A 8 8.59 -15.81 0.18
CA PHE A 8 7.39 -15.01 0.43
C PHE A 8 7.60 -13.54 0.03
N ALA A 9 8.71 -12.94 0.46
CA ALA A 9 9.02 -11.54 0.12
C ALA A 9 9.11 -11.32 -1.40
N LYS A 10 9.80 -12.22 -2.11
CA LYS A 10 9.91 -12.15 -3.58
C LYS A 10 8.57 -12.35 -4.27
N THR A 11 7.74 -13.28 -3.78
CA THR A 11 6.38 -13.49 -4.29
C THR A 11 5.54 -12.22 -4.13
N CYS A 12 5.59 -11.54 -2.96
CA CYS A 12 4.88 -10.28 -2.73
C CYS A 12 5.31 -9.18 -3.70
N ILE A 13 6.61 -9.08 -4.04
CA ILE A 13 7.12 -8.10 -5.02
C ILE A 13 6.56 -8.33 -6.42
N ILE A 14 6.39 -9.59 -6.82
CA ILE A 14 5.77 -9.94 -8.11
C ILE A 14 4.28 -9.61 -8.08
N VAL A 15 3.59 -10.02 -7.02
CA VAL A 15 2.16 -9.82 -6.84
C VAL A 15 1.78 -8.33 -6.78
N ASP A 16 2.60 -7.46 -6.19
CA ASP A 16 2.42 -5.98 -6.18
C ASP A 16 2.36 -5.37 -7.60
N LYS A 17 2.78 -6.12 -8.60
CA LYS A 17 2.76 -5.68 -10.00
C LYS A 17 1.61 -6.26 -10.82
N ILE A 18 0.68 -7.00 -10.21
CA ILE A 18 -0.36 -7.73 -10.92
C ILE A 18 -1.25 -6.83 -11.77
N ASP A 19 -1.51 -5.60 -11.33
CA ASP A 19 -2.30 -4.62 -12.08
C ASP A 19 -1.47 -3.84 -13.13
N LYS A 20 -0.15 -4.06 -13.18
CA LYS A 20 0.79 -3.33 -14.04
C LYS A 20 1.37 -4.17 -15.15
N LEU A 21 1.32 -5.49 -15.01
CA LEU A 21 1.90 -6.45 -15.95
C LEU A 21 0.81 -7.37 -16.48
N SER A 22 1.05 -8.00 -17.64
CA SER A 22 0.11 -8.99 -18.16
C SER A 22 0.13 -10.27 -17.32
N PRO A 23 -0.99 -11.03 -17.27
CA PRO A 23 -1.07 -12.28 -16.53
C PRO A 23 0.05 -13.27 -16.90
N GLU A 24 0.42 -13.34 -18.19
CA GLU A 24 1.45 -14.23 -18.69
C GLU A 24 2.83 -13.91 -18.10
N VAL A 25 3.16 -12.62 -17.97
CA VAL A 25 4.42 -12.16 -17.38
C VAL A 25 4.46 -12.46 -15.88
N ILE A 26 3.33 -12.31 -15.18
CA ILE A 26 3.23 -12.67 -13.77
C ILE A 26 3.42 -14.19 -13.57
N ASP A 27 2.81 -15.01 -14.41
CA ASP A 27 2.92 -16.46 -14.37
C ASP A 27 4.35 -16.92 -14.64
N GLU A 28 5.01 -16.32 -15.62
CA GLU A 28 6.41 -16.58 -15.93
C GLU A 28 7.32 -16.24 -14.73
N GLN A 29 7.19 -15.05 -14.15
CA GLN A 29 7.98 -14.64 -13.00
C GLN A 29 7.73 -15.52 -11.77
N LEU A 30 6.49 -15.93 -11.50
CA LEU A 30 6.17 -16.82 -10.40
C LEU A 30 6.72 -18.24 -10.64
N THR A 31 6.70 -18.71 -11.89
CA THR A 31 7.30 -20.00 -12.27
C THR A 31 8.83 -19.99 -12.13
N GLU A 32 9.49 -18.93 -12.59
CA GLU A 32 10.94 -18.73 -12.42
C GLU A 32 11.34 -18.68 -10.93
N LEU A 33 10.47 -18.15 -10.09
CA LEU A 33 10.68 -18.12 -8.63
C LEU A 33 10.53 -19.52 -7.99
N GLY A 34 10.05 -20.53 -8.74
CA GLY A 34 9.91 -21.91 -8.31
C GLY A 34 8.51 -22.32 -7.83
N HIS A 35 7.49 -21.51 -8.10
CA HIS A 35 6.11 -21.90 -7.82
C HIS A 35 5.56 -22.83 -8.89
N ASP A 36 4.84 -23.87 -8.49
CA ASP A 36 4.13 -24.73 -9.41
C ASP A 36 2.80 -24.08 -9.88
N SER A 37 2.23 -24.62 -10.95
CA SER A 37 1.01 -24.10 -11.57
C SER A 37 -0.20 -24.08 -10.62
N LYS A 38 -0.25 -25.00 -9.66
CA LYS A 38 -1.34 -25.06 -8.66
C LYS A 38 -1.22 -23.92 -7.65
N VAL A 39 0.01 -23.63 -7.20
CA VAL A 39 0.29 -22.50 -6.31
C VAL A 39 -0.01 -21.18 -7.02
N ILE A 40 0.43 -21.01 -8.26
CA ILE A 40 0.17 -19.82 -9.08
C ILE A 40 -1.34 -19.58 -9.24
N SER A 41 -2.08 -20.60 -9.66
CA SER A 41 -3.54 -20.51 -9.80
C SER A 41 -4.24 -20.18 -8.48
N THR A 42 -3.74 -20.70 -7.35
CA THR A 42 -4.29 -20.37 -6.03
C THR A 42 -3.99 -18.94 -5.63
N ILE A 43 -2.79 -18.42 -5.91
CA ILE A 43 -2.44 -17.02 -5.70
C ILE A 43 -3.40 -16.13 -6.49
N GLN A 44 -3.51 -16.34 -7.80
CA GLN A 44 -4.36 -15.54 -8.68
C GLN A 44 -5.83 -15.54 -8.24
N SER A 45 -6.39 -16.71 -7.96
CA SER A 45 -7.78 -16.82 -7.51
C SER A 45 -8.02 -16.16 -6.16
N THR A 46 -7.03 -16.17 -5.27
CA THR A 46 -7.12 -15.52 -3.97
C THR A 46 -7.05 -13.99 -4.12
N LEU A 47 -6.16 -13.48 -4.96
CA LEU A 47 -6.01 -12.04 -5.23
C LEU A 47 -7.26 -11.44 -5.91
N GLY A 48 -8.04 -12.24 -6.63
CA GLY A 48 -9.32 -11.83 -7.20
C GLY A 48 -10.45 -11.61 -6.18
N LEU A 49 -10.23 -11.90 -4.89
CA LEU A 49 -11.28 -11.77 -3.87
C LEU A 49 -11.48 -10.30 -3.46
N LYS A 50 -12.71 -9.82 -3.59
CA LYS A 50 -13.12 -8.45 -3.24
C LYS A 50 -14.05 -8.40 -2.01
N HIS A 51 -14.28 -9.53 -1.34
CA HIS A 51 -15.14 -9.60 -0.16
C HIS A 51 -14.50 -10.48 0.92
N LEU A 52 -14.47 -10.00 2.15
CA LEU A 52 -13.94 -10.72 3.31
C LEU A 52 -14.64 -12.09 3.50
N ASN A 53 -15.95 -12.18 3.24
CA ASN A 53 -16.67 -13.44 3.31
C ASN A 53 -16.21 -14.49 2.29
N SER A 54 -15.66 -14.07 1.16
CA SER A 54 -15.06 -15.00 0.18
C SER A 54 -13.73 -15.54 0.67
N LEU A 55 -12.96 -14.72 1.39
CA LEU A 55 -11.72 -15.15 2.02
C LEU A 55 -11.93 -16.24 3.09
N LYS A 56 -13.05 -16.19 3.83
CA LYS A 56 -13.45 -17.23 4.81
C LYS A 56 -13.59 -18.63 4.19
N LYS A 57 -13.82 -18.72 2.87
CA LYS A 57 -13.94 -20.01 2.16
C LYS A 57 -12.59 -20.59 1.75
N VAL A 58 -11.57 -19.74 1.69
CA VAL A 58 -10.22 -20.11 1.24
C VAL A 58 -9.29 -20.37 2.42
N LEU A 59 -9.38 -19.58 3.46
CA LEU A 59 -8.58 -19.72 4.67
C LEU A 59 -9.22 -20.69 5.68
N LYS A 60 -8.38 -21.33 6.47
CA LYS A 60 -8.84 -22.13 7.60
C LYS A 60 -9.54 -21.23 8.63
N PRO A 61 -10.58 -21.74 9.32
CA PRO A 61 -11.32 -20.95 10.32
C PRO A 61 -10.44 -20.44 11.50
N ASP A 62 -9.37 -21.14 11.83
CA ASP A 62 -8.40 -20.81 12.88
C ASP A 62 -7.23 -19.93 12.37
N SER A 63 -7.33 -19.42 11.15
CA SER A 63 -6.29 -18.54 10.58
C SER A 63 -6.21 -17.22 11.35
N ALA A 64 -5.02 -16.90 11.86
CA ALA A 64 -4.73 -15.62 12.51
C ALA A 64 -5.03 -14.43 11.61
N ALA A 65 -4.71 -14.50 10.31
CA ALA A 65 -5.00 -13.46 9.34
C ALA A 65 -6.52 -13.21 9.18
N LEU A 66 -7.32 -14.29 9.18
CA LEU A 66 -8.78 -14.16 9.11
C LEU A 66 -9.35 -13.50 10.37
N SER A 67 -8.84 -13.89 11.54
CA SER A 67 -9.23 -13.30 12.82
C SER A 67 -8.89 -11.81 12.87
N GLU A 68 -7.66 -11.43 12.49
CA GLU A 68 -7.20 -10.05 12.47
C GLU A 68 -8.06 -9.19 11.53
N LEU A 69 -8.30 -9.65 10.30
CA LEU A 69 -9.14 -8.92 9.35
C LEU A 69 -10.58 -8.80 9.82
N THR A 70 -11.14 -9.85 10.45
CA THR A 70 -12.49 -9.80 10.98
C THR A 70 -12.62 -8.73 12.07
N GLN A 71 -11.68 -8.71 13.03
CA GLN A 71 -11.65 -7.68 14.09
C GLN A 71 -11.45 -6.27 13.52
N LEU A 72 -10.63 -6.13 12.51
CA LEU A 72 -10.42 -4.84 11.82
C LEU A 72 -11.71 -4.33 11.21
N PHE A 73 -12.46 -5.18 10.49
CA PHE A 73 -13.73 -4.78 9.88
C PHE A 73 -14.84 -4.52 10.89
N GLU A 74 -14.87 -5.25 12.02
CA GLU A 74 -15.76 -4.94 13.15
C GLU A 74 -15.44 -3.56 13.75
N ALA A 75 -14.16 -3.21 13.91
CA ALA A 75 -13.76 -1.89 14.37
C ALA A 75 -14.14 -0.79 13.37
N ILE A 76 -13.93 -1.00 12.07
CA ILE A 76 -14.34 -0.07 10.99
C ILE A 76 -15.84 0.21 11.05
N ASP A 77 -16.65 -0.83 11.29
CA ASP A 77 -18.10 -0.69 11.45
C ASP A 77 -18.45 0.10 12.71
N ALA A 78 -17.81 -0.20 13.82
CA ALA A 78 -18.01 0.53 15.08
C ALA A 78 -17.65 2.03 14.98
N TYR A 79 -16.67 2.37 14.14
CA TYR A 79 -16.33 3.76 13.83
C TYR A 79 -17.28 4.43 12.81
N GLY A 80 -18.22 3.69 12.21
CA GLY A 80 -19.18 4.21 11.24
C GLY A 80 -18.58 4.57 9.88
N ILE A 81 -17.44 3.99 9.52
CA ILE A 81 -16.71 4.30 8.28
C ILE A 81 -16.74 3.17 7.25
N SER A 82 -17.60 2.16 7.44
CA SER A 82 -17.72 0.99 6.54
C SER A 82 -17.94 1.37 5.08
N ASN A 83 -18.63 2.48 4.80
CA ASN A 83 -18.84 2.97 3.43
C ASN A 83 -17.58 3.50 2.73
N TRP A 84 -16.49 3.65 3.46
CA TRP A 84 -15.21 4.16 2.95
C TRP A 84 -14.16 3.07 2.80
N VAL A 85 -14.41 1.87 3.29
CA VAL A 85 -13.45 0.79 3.34
C VAL A 85 -14.00 -0.45 2.64
N GLU A 86 -13.20 -1.01 1.76
CA GLU A 86 -13.49 -2.25 1.03
C GLU A 86 -12.38 -3.25 1.26
N PHE A 87 -12.72 -4.54 1.31
CA PHE A 87 -11.74 -5.61 1.31
C PHE A 87 -11.29 -5.88 -0.13
N ASP A 88 -9.99 -5.85 -0.35
CA ASP A 88 -9.39 -6.18 -1.62
C ASP A 88 -8.13 -7.02 -1.40
N ALA A 89 -8.17 -8.29 -1.77
CA ALA A 89 -7.04 -9.20 -1.60
C ALA A 89 -5.86 -8.89 -2.54
N SER A 90 -6.06 -8.10 -3.60
CA SER A 90 -5.00 -7.69 -4.52
C SER A 90 -4.10 -6.60 -3.95
N ILE A 91 -4.52 -5.91 -2.89
CA ILE A 91 -3.71 -4.90 -2.23
C ILE A 91 -2.57 -5.59 -1.45
N VAL A 92 -1.46 -5.74 -2.12
CA VAL A 92 -0.21 -6.26 -1.57
C VAL A 92 0.84 -5.17 -1.72
N ARG A 93 1.44 -4.78 -0.60
CA ARG A 93 2.50 -3.76 -0.61
C ARG A 93 3.86 -4.43 -0.82
N GLY A 94 4.65 -3.95 -1.78
CA GLY A 94 5.96 -4.48 -2.11
C GLY A 94 7.07 -4.24 -1.07
N LEU A 95 6.71 -3.84 0.16
CA LEU A 95 7.66 -3.56 1.24
C LEU A 95 7.70 -4.72 2.22
N ALA A 96 8.87 -5.34 2.34
CA ALA A 96 9.08 -6.58 3.11
C ALA A 96 8.90 -6.45 4.64
N TYR A 97 8.75 -5.24 5.17
CA TYR A 97 8.64 -5.01 6.61
C TYR A 97 7.21 -5.11 7.16
N TYR A 98 6.20 -5.19 6.31
CA TYR A 98 4.82 -5.39 6.77
C TYR A 98 4.62 -6.79 7.34
N THR A 99 3.98 -6.88 8.50
CA THR A 99 3.73 -8.15 9.22
C THR A 99 2.25 -8.46 9.41
N GLY A 100 1.36 -7.55 9.07
CA GLY A 100 -0.09 -7.67 9.23
C GLY A 100 -0.85 -6.98 8.12
N SER A 101 -2.03 -6.48 8.43
CA SER A 101 -2.91 -5.81 7.48
C SER A 101 -2.23 -4.63 6.80
N VAL A 102 -2.43 -4.51 5.50
CA VAL A 102 -2.00 -3.38 4.68
C VAL A 102 -3.19 -2.67 4.08
N PHE A 103 -3.04 -1.41 3.72
CA PHE A 103 -4.11 -0.64 3.11
C PHE A 103 -3.59 0.35 2.07
N GLU A 104 -4.46 0.72 1.16
CA GLU A 104 -4.29 1.84 0.23
C GLU A 104 -5.52 2.75 0.25
N VAL A 105 -5.31 4.03 0.03
CA VAL A 105 -6.38 5.01 -0.16
C VAL A 105 -6.34 5.48 -1.61
N ASN A 106 -7.42 5.25 -2.31
CA ASN A 106 -7.55 5.54 -3.72
C ASN A 106 -8.73 6.50 -3.98
N ASP A 107 -8.66 7.27 -5.04
CA ASP A 107 -9.84 7.97 -5.57
C ASP A 107 -10.84 6.94 -6.11
N ARG A 108 -12.12 7.07 -5.73
CA ARG A 108 -13.20 6.15 -6.16
C ARG A 108 -13.36 6.03 -7.68
N LYS A 109 -12.90 7.01 -8.43
CA LYS A 109 -12.94 6.98 -9.90
C LYS A 109 -11.74 6.26 -10.51
N GLY A 110 -10.74 5.89 -9.71
CA GLY A 110 -9.52 5.25 -10.17
C GLY A 110 -8.69 6.10 -11.15
N LYS A 111 -8.89 7.44 -11.12
CA LYS A 111 -8.22 8.35 -12.04
C LYS A 111 -6.75 8.57 -11.68
N PHE A 112 -6.45 8.51 -10.39
CA PHE A 112 -5.13 8.80 -9.84
C PHE A 112 -4.49 7.56 -9.25
N ARG A 113 -3.18 7.61 -9.07
CA ARG A 113 -2.44 6.64 -8.24
C ARG A 113 -2.92 6.71 -6.79
N ALA A 114 -2.57 5.69 -6.00
CA ALA A 114 -2.87 5.69 -4.56
C ALA A 114 -2.43 7.00 -3.90
N ILE A 115 -3.33 7.64 -3.16
CA ILE A 115 -3.11 8.88 -2.42
C ILE A 115 -2.17 8.63 -1.25
N CYS A 116 -2.44 7.56 -0.50
CA CYS A 116 -1.58 7.06 0.55
C CYS A 116 -1.70 5.56 0.68
N GLY A 117 -0.76 4.96 1.39
CA GLY A 117 -0.82 3.55 1.70
C GLY A 117 0.12 3.20 2.81
N GLY A 118 -0.25 2.18 3.57
CA GLY A 118 0.46 1.78 4.76
C GLY A 118 0.08 0.40 5.24
N GLY A 119 0.39 0.13 6.50
CA GLY A 119 0.04 -1.14 7.13
C GLY A 119 0.68 -1.31 8.49
N ARG A 120 0.49 -2.50 9.05
CA ARG A 120 1.07 -2.91 10.32
C ARG A 120 2.47 -3.51 10.10
N TYR A 121 3.40 -3.16 10.97
CA TYR A 121 4.74 -3.71 11.02
C TYR A 121 5.22 -3.85 12.47
N ASP A 122 5.51 -5.09 12.89
CA ASP A 122 5.84 -5.41 14.28
C ASP A 122 7.35 -5.53 14.51
N LYS A 123 8.14 -5.67 13.43
CA LYS A 123 9.58 -5.97 13.48
C LYS A 123 10.49 -4.89 12.91
N LEU A 124 9.93 -3.77 12.43
CA LEU A 124 10.75 -2.75 11.78
C LEU A 124 11.80 -2.17 12.73
N LEU A 125 11.44 -1.92 13.99
CA LEU A 125 12.37 -1.40 14.99
C LEU A 125 13.50 -2.38 15.32
N SER A 126 13.22 -3.68 15.39
CA SER A 126 14.25 -4.69 15.65
C SER A 126 15.24 -4.84 14.48
N THR A 127 14.81 -4.64 13.24
CA THR A 127 15.73 -4.60 12.08
C THR A 127 16.68 -3.41 12.14
N LEU A 128 16.32 -2.34 12.86
CA LEU A 128 17.14 -1.15 13.10
C LEU A 128 17.92 -1.21 14.44
N GLY A 129 17.99 -2.38 15.08
CA GLY A 129 18.74 -2.61 16.33
C GLY A 129 17.93 -2.34 17.61
N GLY A 130 16.62 -2.08 17.51
CA GLY A 130 15.71 -1.94 18.64
C GLY A 130 15.10 -3.26 19.08
N LYS A 131 13.97 -3.20 19.79
CA LYS A 131 13.15 -4.36 20.19
C LYS A 131 11.96 -4.50 19.24
N ASP A 132 11.38 -5.70 19.16
CA ASP A 132 10.09 -5.90 18.49
C ASP A 132 9.03 -5.05 19.17
N LEU A 133 8.37 -4.20 18.38
CA LEU A 133 7.31 -3.32 18.84
C LEU A 133 6.24 -3.23 17.74
N PRO A 134 4.99 -3.60 18.05
CA PRO A 134 3.88 -3.42 17.12
C PRO A 134 3.72 -1.94 16.78
N ALA A 135 3.70 -1.66 15.49
CA ALA A 135 3.51 -0.32 14.97
C ALA A 135 2.69 -0.33 13.68
N THR A 136 2.09 0.80 13.37
CA THR A 136 1.43 1.07 12.10
C THR A 136 1.84 2.41 11.57
N GLY A 137 1.85 2.56 10.27
CA GLY A 137 2.18 3.81 9.62
C GLY A 137 1.81 3.81 8.14
N PHE A 138 1.91 4.97 7.54
CA PHE A 138 1.63 5.13 6.12
C PHE A 138 2.50 6.22 5.48
N GLY A 139 2.68 6.12 4.16
CA GLY A 139 3.22 7.18 3.33
C GLY A 139 2.08 7.89 2.60
N PHE A 140 2.15 9.22 2.56
CA PHE A 140 1.16 10.07 1.91
C PHE A 140 1.77 10.80 0.71
N GLY A 141 1.11 10.75 -0.44
CA GLY A 141 1.58 11.40 -1.66
C GLY A 141 1.01 12.81 -1.81
N ASP A 142 1.82 13.82 -1.54
CA ASP A 142 1.45 15.24 -1.65
C ASP A 142 1.03 15.62 -3.08
N MET A 143 1.77 15.16 -4.09
CA MET A 143 1.45 15.43 -5.50
C MET A 143 0.11 14.82 -5.91
N VAL A 144 -0.19 13.60 -5.49
CA VAL A 144 -1.44 12.92 -5.86
C VAL A 144 -2.64 13.63 -5.26
N ILE A 145 -2.57 14.02 -3.98
CA ILE A 145 -3.66 14.76 -3.34
C ILE A 145 -3.84 16.16 -3.95
N MET A 146 -2.75 16.83 -4.33
CA MET A 146 -2.83 18.12 -5.00
C MET A 146 -3.53 18.00 -6.36
N GLU A 147 -3.23 17.00 -7.17
CA GLU A 147 -3.92 16.75 -8.43
C GLU A 147 -5.40 16.41 -8.23
N LEU A 148 -5.73 15.65 -7.20
CA LEU A 148 -7.12 15.35 -6.83
C LEU A 148 -7.86 16.62 -6.41
N LEU A 149 -7.25 17.48 -5.59
CA LEU A 149 -7.83 18.74 -5.17
C LEU A 149 -8.06 19.69 -6.35
N LYS A 150 -7.12 19.75 -7.32
CA LYS A 150 -7.29 20.49 -8.60
C LYS A 150 -8.49 19.96 -9.38
N ASP A 151 -8.58 18.65 -9.56
CA ASP A 151 -9.68 18.00 -10.29
C ASP A 151 -11.05 18.29 -9.66
N LYS A 152 -11.09 18.46 -8.34
CA LYS A 152 -12.30 18.79 -7.57
C LYS A 152 -12.57 20.30 -7.43
N GLY A 153 -11.66 21.16 -7.87
CA GLY A 153 -11.76 22.61 -7.66
C GLY A 153 -11.68 23.01 -6.18
N LEU A 154 -10.98 22.23 -5.36
CA LEU A 154 -10.90 22.40 -3.90
C LEU A 154 -9.56 22.99 -3.44
N ILE A 155 -8.71 23.45 -4.35
CA ILE A 155 -7.47 24.13 -3.95
C ILE A 155 -7.84 25.46 -3.31
N PRO A 156 -7.42 25.70 -2.04
CA PRO A 156 -7.63 26.99 -1.41
C PRO A 156 -6.85 28.09 -2.14
N HIS A 157 -7.43 29.27 -2.26
CA HIS A 157 -6.72 30.46 -2.69
C HIS A 157 -5.72 30.84 -1.59
N LEU A 158 -4.49 30.37 -1.72
CA LEU A 158 -3.41 30.81 -0.85
C LEU A 158 -2.93 32.15 -1.38
N LEU A 159 -3.22 33.22 -0.66
CA LEU A 159 -2.60 34.51 -0.89
C LEU A 159 -1.13 34.39 -0.46
N SER A 160 -0.25 34.07 -1.39
CA SER A 160 1.19 34.20 -1.20
C SER A 160 1.52 35.68 -1.29
N GLY A 161 1.94 36.30 -0.18
CA GLY A 161 2.51 37.66 -0.19
C GLY A 161 3.91 37.69 -0.81
N VAL A 162 4.41 36.56 -1.29
CA VAL A 162 5.72 36.40 -1.92
C VAL A 162 5.50 35.86 -3.33
N GLU A 163 5.81 36.66 -4.34
CA GLU A 163 5.70 36.27 -5.74
C GLU A 163 6.92 35.47 -6.20
N ASP A 164 8.11 35.85 -5.72
CA ASP A 164 9.36 35.19 -6.06
C ASP A 164 10.20 34.90 -4.82
N VAL A 165 10.87 33.73 -4.79
CA VAL A 165 11.87 33.38 -3.79
C VAL A 165 13.18 33.08 -4.50
N VAL A 166 14.20 33.90 -4.23
CA VAL A 166 15.55 33.68 -4.75
C VAL A 166 16.43 33.06 -3.66
N ILE A 167 16.98 31.89 -3.94
CA ILE A 167 17.86 31.17 -3.02
C ILE A 167 19.28 31.22 -3.56
N ALA A 168 20.19 31.88 -2.82
CA ALA A 168 21.63 31.84 -3.11
C ALA A 168 22.21 30.50 -2.59
N LEU A 169 22.59 29.60 -3.50
CA LEU A 169 23.19 28.29 -3.15
C LEU A 169 24.67 28.43 -2.72
N ASP A 170 25.30 29.57 -3.00
CA ASP A 170 26.67 29.89 -2.60
C ASP A 170 26.68 31.27 -1.95
N PRO A 171 27.36 31.46 -0.79
CA PRO A 171 27.47 32.75 -0.13
C PRO A 171 28.01 33.90 -1.03
N ASN A 172 28.84 33.59 -2.00
CA ASN A 172 29.40 34.53 -2.97
C ASN A 172 28.34 35.04 -3.98
N LEU A 173 27.25 34.31 -4.17
CA LEU A 173 26.14 34.69 -5.06
C LEU A 173 25.09 35.55 -4.40
N LYS A 174 25.20 35.81 -3.07
CA LYS A 174 24.22 36.58 -2.30
C LYS A 174 23.97 37.96 -2.90
N ASN A 175 25.02 38.68 -3.32
CA ASN A 175 24.89 40.02 -3.88
C ASN A 175 24.24 40.03 -5.29
N ILE A 176 24.27 38.89 -6.00
CA ILE A 176 23.60 38.75 -7.29
C ILE A 176 22.12 38.41 -7.07
N ALA A 177 21.81 37.60 -6.05
CA ALA A 177 20.46 37.21 -5.71
C ALA A 177 19.58 38.39 -5.19
N VAL A 178 20.20 39.47 -4.66
CA VAL A 178 19.51 40.63 -4.11
C VAL A 178 19.33 41.77 -5.14
N LYS A 179 19.94 41.68 -6.33
CA LYS A 179 19.72 42.60 -7.44
C LYS A 179 18.53 42.19 -8.29
#